data_19239ec9289fbae897414d1358513878
#
_entry.id   19239ec9289fbae897414d1358513878
#
_cell.length_a   1.000
_cell.length_b   1.000
_cell.length_c   1.000
_cell.angle_alpha   90.00
_cell.angle_beta   90.00
_cell.angle_gamma   90.00
#
_symmetry.space_group_name_H-M   'P 1'
#
loop_
_entity.id
_entity.type
_entity.pdbx_description
1 polymer ?
#
loop_
_entity_poly.entity_id
_entity_poly.type
_entity_poly.pdbx_seq_one_letter_code
_entity_poly.pdbx_strand_id
1 'polypeptide(L)'
;ITHPDRDEERQILDLMGRTNAAPETQQVVTLEDILKAREVINSIYTDDKVKDYIVDMVCCTRDPERYGIDVADFIQLGASPRATIALTLTAKAHAFLRGRGFVTPQDVKSVAQDVLRHRVSVTFEAEAEEKNSETIIQKILDELPVP
;
A
#
# COMPACT_ATOMS: atom_id res chain seq x y z
N ILE A 1 -1.33 -7.44 -9.89
CA ILE A 1 -2.40 -8.46 -9.92
C ILE A 1 -1.78 -9.73 -10.48
N THR A 2 -1.81 -10.80 -9.72
CA THR A 2 -1.34 -12.13 -10.13
C THR A 2 -2.47 -12.92 -10.79
N HIS A 3 -2.13 -14.02 -11.44
CA HIS A 3 -3.13 -14.98 -11.89
C HIS A 3 -3.81 -15.64 -10.69
N PRO A 4 -5.11 -16.03 -10.82
CA PRO A 4 -5.78 -16.81 -9.80
C PRO A 4 -5.06 -18.14 -9.58
N ASP A 5 -5.19 -18.71 -8.40
CA ASP A 5 -4.71 -20.06 -8.14
C ASP A 5 -5.63 -21.12 -8.82
N ARG A 6 -5.21 -22.39 -8.78
CA ARG A 6 -5.92 -23.49 -9.45
C ARG A 6 -7.38 -23.64 -8.97
N ASP A 7 -7.61 -23.42 -7.69
CA ASP A 7 -8.94 -23.64 -7.10
C ASP A 7 -9.87 -22.44 -7.37
N GLU A 8 -9.31 -21.23 -7.38
CA GLU A 8 -9.99 -20.01 -7.83
C GLU A 8 -10.33 -20.10 -9.33
N GLU A 9 -9.40 -20.57 -10.17
CA GLU A 9 -9.63 -20.75 -11.61
C GLU A 9 -10.73 -21.79 -11.87
N ARG A 10 -10.80 -22.85 -11.07
CA ARG A 10 -11.89 -23.83 -11.10
C ARG A 10 -13.24 -23.19 -10.75
N GLN A 11 -13.30 -22.33 -9.72
CA GLN A 11 -14.51 -21.61 -9.35
C GLN A 11 -14.96 -20.65 -10.47
N ILE A 12 -14.01 -19.94 -11.10
CA ILE A 12 -14.30 -19.08 -12.25
C ILE A 12 -14.90 -19.90 -13.39
N LEU A 13 -14.33 -21.06 -13.69
CA LEU A 13 -14.86 -21.95 -14.73
C LEU A 13 -16.28 -22.43 -14.41
N ASP A 14 -16.53 -22.85 -13.18
CA ASP A 14 -17.85 -23.33 -12.75
C ASP A 14 -18.92 -22.20 -12.80
N LEU A 15 -18.50 -20.95 -12.50
CA LEU A 15 -19.38 -19.78 -12.55
C LEU A 15 -19.62 -19.28 -13.98
N MET A 16 -18.58 -19.22 -14.80
CA MET A 16 -18.59 -18.54 -16.12
C MET A 16 -18.62 -19.50 -17.32
N GLY A 17 -18.50 -20.81 -17.09
CA GLY A 17 -18.40 -21.82 -18.17
C GLY A 17 -19.72 -22.13 -18.91
N ARG A 18 -20.67 -21.22 -18.88
CA ARG A 18 -21.97 -21.33 -19.56
C ARG A 18 -22.16 -20.13 -20.50
N THR A 19 -22.76 -20.35 -21.67
CA THR A 19 -22.96 -19.29 -22.67
C THR A 19 -23.93 -18.18 -22.25
N ASN A 20 -24.73 -18.42 -21.19
CA ASN A 20 -25.67 -17.46 -20.62
C ASN A 20 -25.31 -17.09 -19.17
N ALA A 21 -24.11 -17.41 -18.70
CA ALA A 21 -23.64 -17.06 -17.37
C ALA A 21 -23.23 -15.59 -17.35
N ALA A 22 -24.12 -14.72 -16.94
CA ALA A 22 -23.79 -13.36 -16.56
C ALA A 22 -24.12 -13.20 -15.07
N PRO A 23 -23.14 -12.99 -14.19
CA PRO A 23 -23.44 -12.69 -12.80
C PRO A 23 -24.23 -11.39 -12.71
N GLU A 24 -25.40 -11.45 -12.09
CA GLU A 24 -26.18 -10.25 -11.81
C GLU A 24 -25.49 -9.44 -10.73
N THR A 25 -25.17 -8.20 -11.03
CA THR A 25 -24.62 -7.25 -10.06
C THR A 25 -25.72 -6.37 -9.51
N GLN A 26 -25.66 -6.11 -8.21
CA GLN A 26 -26.58 -5.18 -7.56
C GLN A 26 -25.80 -3.95 -7.08
N GLN A 27 -26.41 -2.78 -7.22
CA GLN A 27 -25.83 -1.56 -6.66
C GLN A 27 -25.95 -1.62 -5.13
N VAL A 28 -24.80 -1.62 -4.44
CA VAL A 28 -24.72 -1.64 -2.97
C VAL A 28 -24.40 -0.27 -2.37
N VAL A 29 -23.85 0.66 -3.17
CA VAL A 29 -23.53 2.03 -2.77
C VAL A 29 -23.89 3.01 -3.89
N THR A 30 -24.26 4.23 -3.55
CA THR A 30 -24.51 5.31 -4.50
C THR A 30 -23.27 6.19 -4.68
N LEU A 31 -23.27 7.03 -5.73
CA LEU A 31 -22.24 8.06 -5.90
C LEU A 31 -22.21 9.03 -4.70
N GLU A 32 -23.38 9.37 -4.18
CA GLU A 32 -23.50 10.25 -3.01
C GLU A 32 -22.86 9.63 -1.76
N ASP A 33 -23.03 8.33 -1.54
CA ASP A 33 -22.38 7.61 -0.44
C ASP A 33 -20.86 7.65 -0.56
N ILE A 34 -20.31 7.50 -1.77
CA ILE A 34 -18.87 7.63 -2.02
C ILE A 34 -18.36 9.04 -1.72
N LEU A 35 -19.10 10.07 -2.14
CA LEU A 35 -18.71 11.46 -1.86
C LEU A 35 -18.74 11.75 -0.35
N LYS A 36 -19.77 11.31 0.37
CA LYS A 36 -19.87 11.43 1.83
C LYS A 36 -18.72 10.67 2.52
N ALA A 37 -18.41 9.45 2.06
CA ALA A 37 -17.28 8.67 2.60
C ALA A 37 -15.95 9.43 2.45
N ARG A 38 -15.72 10.12 1.32
CA ARG A 38 -14.51 10.94 1.12
C ARG A 38 -14.41 12.09 2.11
N GLU A 39 -15.52 12.74 2.42
CA GLU A 39 -15.55 13.82 3.43
C GLU A 39 -15.22 13.27 4.82
N VAL A 40 -15.79 12.13 5.20
CA VAL A 40 -15.46 11.45 6.47
C VAL A 40 -13.99 11.03 6.51
N ILE A 41 -13.46 10.44 5.44
CA ILE A 41 -12.04 10.04 5.35
C ILE A 41 -11.13 11.26 5.53
N ASN A 42 -11.46 12.41 4.95
CA ASN A 42 -10.68 13.64 5.13
C ASN A 42 -10.63 14.09 6.60
N SER A 43 -11.70 13.87 7.37
CA SER A 43 -11.79 14.23 8.79
C SER A 43 -11.09 13.25 9.74
N ILE A 44 -10.66 12.08 9.26
CA ILE A 44 -9.96 11.08 10.09
C ILE A 44 -8.65 11.67 10.63
N TYR A 45 -8.50 11.59 11.95
CA TYR A 45 -7.35 12.14 12.65
C TYR A 45 -6.08 11.34 12.35
N THR A 46 -4.98 12.05 12.18
CA THR A 46 -3.64 11.46 12.06
C THR A 46 -2.71 12.19 13.01
N ASP A 47 -2.21 11.48 14.01
CA ASP A 47 -1.26 12.01 14.98
C ASP A 47 0.05 12.44 14.31
N ASP A 48 0.74 13.45 14.86
CA ASP A 48 1.97 13.99 14.29
C ASP A 48 3.08 12.92 14.26
N LYS A 49 3.16 12.05 15.25
CA LYS A 49 4.10 10.92 15.23
C LYS A 49 3.85 9.94 14.09
N VAL A 50 2.58 9.72 13.73
CA VAL A 50 2.22 8.87 12.58
C VAL A 50 2.57 9.59 11.26
N LYS A 51 2.39 10.91 11.20
CA LYS A 51 2.83 11.71 10.04
C LYS A 51 4.35 11.65 9.87
N ASP A 52 5.11 11.82 10.96
CA ASP A 52 6.56 11.71 10.96
C ASP A 52 6.99 10.31 10.48
N TYR A 53 6.36 9.25 10.99
CA TYR A 53 6.61 7.87 10.55
C TYR A 53 6.38 7.67 9.04
N ILE A 54 5.30 8.25 8.48
CA ILE A 54 5.03 8.21 7.03
C ILE A 54 6.13 8.94 6.25
N VAL A 55 6.55 10.12 6.74
CA VAL A 55 7.62 10.91 6.12
C VAL A 55 8.94 10.14 6.17
N ASP A 56 9.30 9.60 7.33
CA ASP A 56 10.52 8.83 7.52
C ASP A 56 10.56 7.59 6.61
N MET A 57 9.45 6.88 6.48
CA MET A 57 9.33 5.73 5.57
C MET A 57 9.64 6.13 4.12
N VAL A 58 9.09 7.23 3.64
CA VAL A 58 9.34 7.71 2.27
C VAL A 58 10.76 8.27 2.12
N CYS A 59 11.28 9.00 3.12
CA CYS A 59 12.64 9.50 3.12
C CYS A 59 13.66 8.37 3.16
N CYS A 60 13.41 7.32 3.91
CA CYS A 60 14.25 6.13 3.97
C CYS A 60 14.43 5.46 2.60
N THR A 61 13.43 5.49 1.71
CA THR A 61 13.60 5.00 0.34
C THR A 61 14.60 5.81 -0.49
N ARG A 62 14.98 7.01 -0.07
CA ARG A 62 15.92 7.92 -0.77
C ARG A 62 17.28 7.99 -0.09
N ASP A 63 17.32 7.80 1.21
CA ASP A 63 18.51 7.89 2.05
C ASP A 63 18.39 6.86 3.20
N PRO A 64 18.49 5.56 2.90
CA PRO A 64 18.32 4.51 3.90
C PRO A 64 19.45 4.50 4.94
N GLU A 65 20.67 4.95 4.57
CA GLU A 65 21.83 5.00 5.48
C GLU A 65 21.56 5.93 6.67
N ARG A 66 20.86 7.04 6.44
CA ARG A 66 20.45 7.96 7.50
C ARG A 66 19.60 7.31 8.58
N TYR A 67 18.86 6.26 8.20
CA TYR A 67 18.00 5.50 9.10
C TYR A 67 18.67 4.20 9.61
N GLY A 68 19.93 3.95 9.22
CA GLY A 68 20.68 2.76 9.59
C GLY A 68 20.17 1.48 8.94
N ILE A 69 19.47 1.59 7.80
CA ILE A 69 18.88 0.47 7.07
C ILE A 69 19.75 0.14 5.86
N ASP A 70 20.26 -1.09 5.82
CA ASP A 70 21.21 -1.57 4.81
C ASP A 70 20.46 -2.04 3.53
N VAL A 71 20.01 -1.07 2.72
CA VAL A 71 19.36 -1.29 1.41
C VAL A 71 19.81 -0.28 0.36
N ALA A 72 20.80 0.59 0.67
CA ALA A 72 21.20 1.68 -0.20
C ALA A 72 21.66 1.19 -1.58
N ASP A 73 22.46 0.14 -1.63
CA ASP A 73 23.01 -0.43 -2.88
C ASP A 73 21.93 -1.05 -3.77
N PHE A 74 20.74 -1.33 -3.22
CA PHE A 74 19.64 -1.95 -3.94
C PHE A 74 18.59 -0.97 -4.46
N ILE A 75 18.67 0.32 -4.10
CA ILE A 75 17.71 1.34 -4.52
C ILE A 75 18.33 2.23 -5.59
N GLN A 76 17.82 2.15 -6.81
CA GLN A 76 18.21 3.06 -7.90
C GLN A 76 17.48 4.40 -7.77
N LEU A 77 16.20 4.38 -7.45
CA LEU A 77 15.37 5.58 -7.29
C LEU A 77 14.36 5.38 -6.17
N GLY A 78 14.43 6.22 -5.14
CA GLY A 78 13.47 6.24 -4.05
C GLY A 78 12.16 6.98 -4.39
N ALA A 79 11.17 6.81 -3.54
CA ALA A 79 9.84 7.39 -3.73
C ALA A 79 9.82 8.92 -3.57
N SER A 80 9.03 9.59 -4.38
CA SER A 80 8.84 11.05 -4.32
C SER A 80 7.91 11.47 -3.16
N PRO A 81 7.84 12.77 -2.81
CA PRO A 81 6.88 13.29 -1.81
C PRO A 81 5.41 12.98 -2.13
N ARG A 82 5.06 12.67 -3.38
CA ARG A 82 3.73 12.17 -3.72
C ARG A 82 3.39 10.86 -3.03
N ALA A 83 4.39 10.04 -2.69
CA ALA A 83 4.19 8.83 -1.93
C ALA A 83 3.73 9.11 -0.49
N THR A 84 4.26 10.17 0.15
CA THR A 84 3.84 10.62 1.49
C THR A 84 2.35 10.98 1.50
N ILE A 85 1.91 11.73 0.48
CA ILE A 85 0.48 12.09 0.32
C ILE A 85 -0.37 10.83 0.09
N ALA A 86 0.07 9.94 -0.80
CA ALA A 86 -0.66 8.71 -1.10
C ALA A 86 -0.78 7.80 0.13
N LEU A 87 0.31 7.58 0.89
CA LEU A 87 0.30 6.80 2.12
C LEU A 87 -0.67 7.40 3.15
N THR A 88 -0.66 8.73 3.34
CA THR A 88 -1.57 9.39 4.28
C THR A 88 -3.02 9.17 3.89
N LEU A 89 -3.38 9.37 2.62
CA LEU A 89 -4.76 9.23 2.15
C LEU A 89 -5.24 7.78 2.19
N THR A 90 -4.38 6.82 1.78
CA THR A 90 -4.74 5.39 1.82
C THR A 90 -4.81 4.84 3.24
N ALA A 91 -3.92 5.29 4.16
CA ALA A 91 -3.99 4.91 5.56
C ALA A 91 -5.28 5.44 6.25
N LYS A 92 -5.70 6.68 5.93
CA LYS A 92 -7.01 7.21 6.38
C LYS A 92 -8.17 6.37 5.84
N ALA A 93 -8.15 6.03 4.55
CA ALA A 93 -9.18 5.19 3.95
C ALA A 93 -9.19 3.78 4.57
N HIS A 94 -8.02 3.21 4.87
CA HIS A 94 -7.91 1.92 5.55
C HIS A 94 -8.49 1.98 6.97
N ALA A 95 -8.20 3.04 7.75
CA ALA A 95 -8.78 3.26 9.07
C ALA A 95 -10.31 3.40 9.00
N PHE A 96 -10.84 4.14 8.00
CA PHE A 96 -12.27 4.27 7.75
C PHE A 96 -12.93 2.91 7.51
N LEU A 97 -12.37 2.08 6.62
CA LEU A 97 -12.90 0.73 6.33
C LEU A 97 -12.85 -0.19 7.55
N ARG A 98 -11.99 0.10 8.54
CA ARG A 98 -11.93 -0.58 9.83
C ARG A 98 -12.83 0.05 10.90
N GLY A 99 -13.68 1.02 10.55
CA GLY A 99 -14.60 1.71 11.45
C GLY A 99 -13.92 2.61 12.50
N ARG A 100 -12.71 3.11 12.22
CA ARG A 100 -11.92 3.95 13.15
C ARG A 100 -11.83 5.39 12.68
N GLY A 101 -11.91 6.33 13.62
CA GLY A 101 -11.76 7.77 13.37
C GLY A 101 -10.31 8.29 13.44
N PHE A 102 -9.32 7.40 13.54
CA PHE A 102 -7.90 7.76 13.63
C PHE A 102 -7.02 6.72 12.94
N VAL A 103 -5.88 7.18 12.44
CA VAL A 103 -4.86 6.35 11.78
C VAL A 103 -3.88 5.80 12.80
N THR A 104 -3.52 4.52 12.65
CA THR A 104 -2.46 3.86 13.43
C THR A 104 -1.25 3.56 12.53
N PRO A 105 -0.04 3.35 13.09
CA PRO A 105 1.11 2.89 12.31
C PRO A 105 0.83 1.59 11.54
N GLN A 106 -0.03 0.71 12.09
CA GLN A 106 -0.41 -0.53 11.41
C GLN A 106 -1.22 -0.28 10.14
N ASP A 107 -2.04 0.78 10.09
CA ASP A 107 -2.74 1.15 8.85
C ASP A 107 -1.76 1.55 7.76
N VAL A 108 -0.72 2.31 8.13
CA VAL A 108 0.35 2.70 7.21
C VAL A 108 1.08 1.48 6.69
N LYS A 109 1.50 0.57 7.57
CA LYS A 109 2.17 -0.70 7.18
C LYS A 109 1.31 -1.54 6.23
N SER A 110 0.01 -1.64 6.50
CA SER A 110 -0.91 -2.45 5.71
C SER A 110 -1.07 -1.98 4.25
N VAL A 111 -0.87 -0.69 3.98
CA VAL A 111 -1.00 -0.12 2.63
C VAL A 111 0.33 0.23 1.99
N ALA A 112 1.44 0.14 2.74
CA ALA A 112 2.75 0.60 2.29
C ALA A 112 3.23 -0.11 1.02
N GLN A 113 3.12 -1.44 0.95
CA GLN A 113 3.50 -2.22 -0.22
C GLN A 113 2.75 -1.76 -1.48
N ASP A 114 1.44 -1.61 -1.39
CA ASP A 114 0.60 -1.22 -2.54
C ASP A 114 0.89 0.21 -3.02
N VAL A 115 1.28 1.09 -2.11
CA VAL A 115 1.62 2.47 -2.44
C VAL A 115 3.04 2.61 -2.96
N LEU A 116 4.01 1.87 -2.43
CA LEU A 116 5.44 2.09 -2.68
C LEU A 116 6.03 1.20 -3.76
N ARG A 117 5.54 -0.05 -3.98
CA ARG A 117 6.15 -1.03 -4.90
C ARG A 117 6.39 -0.52 -6.31
N HIS A 118 5.53 0.37 -6.80
CA HIS A 118 5.64 0.97 -8.14
C HIS A 118 6.27 2.39 -8.11
N ARG A 119 6.84 2.80 -6.98
CA ARG A 119 7.48 4.12 -6.76
C ARG A 119 8.93 4.01 -6.32
N VAL A 120 9.41 2.81 -6.08
CA VAL A 120 10.81 2.50 -5.76
C VAL A 120 11.35 1.63 -6.87
N SER A 121 12.43 2.09 -7.52
CA SER A 121 13.14 1.33 -8.55
C SER A 121 14.37 0.69 -7.93
N VAL A 122 14.64 -0.55 -8.31
CA VAL A 122 15.78 -1.32 -7.81
C VAL A 122 16.95 -1.24 -8.79
N THR A 123 18.17 -1.50 -8.29
CA THR A 123 19.39 -1.57 -9.09
C THR A 123 19.50 -2.93 -9.79
N PHE A 124 20.41 -3.04 -10.78
CA PHE A 124 20.73 -4.32 -11.41
C PHE A 124 21.34 -5.32 -10.44
N GLU A 125 22.08 -4.84 -9.44
CA GLU A 125 22.64 -5.65 -8.37
C GLU A 125 21.53 -6.29 -7.52
N ALA A 126 20.47 -5.53 -7.23
CA ALA A 126 19.30 -6.06 -6.52
C ALA A 126 18.61 -7.16 -7.35
N GLU A 127 18.42 -6.93 -8.65
CA GLU A 127 17.83 -7.93 -9.56
C GLU A 127 18.68 -9.19 -9.65
N ALA A 128 20.02 -9.05 -9.71
CA ALA A 128 20.94 -10.18 -9.73
C ALA A 128 20.89 -11.02 -8.43
N GLU A 129 20.53 -10.40 -7.31
CA GLU A 129 20.31 -11.07 -6.02
C GLU A 129 18.83 -11.46 -5.79
N GLU A 130 18.01 -11.46 -6.83
CA GLU A 130 16.56 -11.78 -6.79
C GLU A 130 15.76 -10.87 -5.81
N LYS A 131 16.28 -9.69 -5.51
CA LYS A 131 15.60 -8.67 -4.69
C LYS A 131 14.77 -7.76 -5.57
N ASN A 132 13.52 -7.59 -5.21
CA ASN A 132 12.60 -6.67 -5.88
C ASN A 132 12.21 -5.51 -4.94
N SER A 133 11.44 -4.55 -5.45
CA SER A 133 10.98 -3.40 -4.67
C SER A 133 10.19 -3.82 -3.42
N GLU A 134 9.43 -4.91 -3.48
CA GLU A 134 8.65 -5.40 -2.35
C GLU A 134 9.54 -5.92 -1.22
N THR A 135 10.61 -6.65 -1.56
CA THR A 135 11.61 -7.14 -0.58
C THR A 135 12.29 -5.97 0.14
N ILE A 136 12.66 -4.94 -0.61
CA ILE A 136 13.32 -3.74 -0.06
C ILE A 136 12.35 -2.96 0.84
N ILE A 137 11.13 -2.74 0.39
CA ILE A 137 10.10 -2.06 1.17
C ILE A 137 9.79 -2.86 2.45
N GLN A 138 9.72 -4.19 2.37
CA GLN A 138 9.49 -5.02 3.55
C GLN A 138 10.61 -4.85 4.57
N LYS A 139 11.86 -4.83 4.15
CA LYS A 139 13.00 -4.59 5.05
C LYS A 139 12.90 -3.22 5.72
N ILE A 140 12.52 -2.16 4.98
CA ILE A 140 12.28 -0.83 5.56
C ILE A 140 11.16 -0.89 6.61
N LEU A 141 10.04 -1.58 6.33
CA LEU A 141 8.91 -1.72 7.25
C LEU A 141 9.25 -2.48 8.53
N ASP A 142 10.22 -3.42 8.46
CA ASP A 142 10.62 -4.25 9.58
C ASP A 142 11.63 -3.51 10.48
N GLU A 143 12.54 -2.72 9.90
CA GLU A 143 13.64 -2.08 10.61
C GLU A 143 13.34 -0.62 11.02
N LEU A 144 12.44 0.09 10.30
CA LEU A 144 12.10 1.47 10.65
C LEU A 144 11.34 1.53 12.00
N PRO A 145 11.83 2.32 12.98
CA PRO A 145 11.17 2.43 14.28
C PRO A 145 9.72 2.90 14.17
N VAL A 146 8.85 2.20 14.87
CA VAL A 146 7.41 2.54 14.94
C VAL A 146 7.19 3.47 16.15
N PRO A 147 6.44 4.59 16.00
CA PRO A 147 6.17 5.53 17.07
C PRO A 147 5.27 4.98 18.18
#